data_37eca5e2b07b14d6c7b3221c65fc5f96
#
_entry.id   37eca5e2b07b14d6c7b3221c65fc5f96
#
_cell.length_a   1.000
_cell.length_b   1.000
_cell.length_c   1.000
_cell.angle_alpha   90.00
_cell.angle_beta   90.00
_cell.angle_gamma   90.00
#
_symmetry.space_group_name_H-M   'P 1'
#
loop_
_entity.id
_entity.type
_entity.pdbx_description
1 polymer ?
#
loop_
_entity_poly.entity_id
_entity_poly.type
_entity_poly.pdbx_seq_one_letter_code
_entity_poly.pdbx_strand_id
1 'polypeptide(L)'
;MNGYVKTQSREETSIMPIAKKWFTSQVQEYQDELYRLSYHILRNKENAEDALQEALLRAYSNLWQLKKPEYFKTWMTKILMNTCFDIQRKQKNNLDIEEYKETIGTTEDMTTKVVMEKAIRELDEINQKIILLFYYEDYSIKEISDILNVSVMNVKQRLSRSRKTLKGILEGKKKGA
;
A
#
# COMPACT_ATOMS: atom_id res chain seq x y z
N MET A 1 -14.07 22.62 -46.38
CA MET A 1 -13.17 22.14 -45.31
C MET A 1 -13.81 22.46 -43.96
N ASN A 2 -14.49 21.54 -43.33
CA ASN A 2 -14.89 21.58 -41.91
C ASN A 2 -15.76 20.35 -41.61
N GLY A 3 -15.17 19.24 -41.33
CA GLY A 3 -15.90 17.99 -41.09
C GLY A 3 -15.29 17.01 -40.08
N TYR A 4 -14.26 17.40 -39.33
CA TYR A 4 -13.53 16.41 -38.51
C TYR A 4 -13.48 16.68 -36.99
N VAL A 5 -14.21 17.66 -36.44
CA VAL A 5 -14.07 18.04 -35.01
C VAL A 5 -15.25 17.60 -34.12
N LYS A 6 -16.35 17.05 -34.69
CA LYS A 6 -17.59 16.77 -33.91
C LYS A 6 -17.81 15.32 -33.45
N THR A 7 -16.95 14.37 -33.80
CA THR A 7 -17.19 12.95 -33.47
C THR A 7 -16.52 12.51 -32.17
N GLN A 8 -15.38 13.11 -31.79
CA GLN A 8 -14.64 12.73 -30.57
C GLN A 8 -15.35 13.11 -29.26
N SER A 9 -16.04 14.26 -29.22
CA SER A 9 -16.66 14.75 -27.98
C SER A 9 -17.93 13.98 -27.55
N ARG A 10 -18.59 13.23 -28.42
CA ARG A 10 -19.78 12.43 -28.09
C ARG A 10 -19.44 11.05 -27.54
N GLU A 11 -18.38 10.43 -28.03
CA GLU A 11 -17.90 9.13 -27.51
C GLU A 11 -17.24 9.28 -26.14
N GLU A 12 -16.43 10.32 -25.91
CA GLU A 12 -15.85 10.63 -24.61
C GLU A 12 -16.90 10.91 -23.54
N THR A 13 -17.99 11.61 -23.88
CA THR A 13 -19.10 11.91 -22.94
C THR A 13 -19.89 10.66 -22.55
N SER A 14 -19.91 9.62 -23.39
CA SER A 14 -20.61 8.35 -23.12
C SER A 14 -19.72 7.35 -22.36
N ILE A 15 -18.40 7.39 -22.54
CA ILE A 15 -17.44 6.47 -21.91
C ILE A 15 -17.15 6.87 -20.46
N MET A 16 -17.06 8.17 -20.15
CA MET A 16 -16.78 8.66 -18.80
C MET A 16 -17.76 8.18 -17.70
N PRO A 17 -19.08 8.18 -17.89
CA PRO A 17 -20.03 7.66 -16.90
C PRO A 17 -19.87 6.15 -16.65
N ILE A 18 -19.58 5.38 -17.69
CA ILE A 18 -19.36 3.92 -17.60
C ILE A 18 -18.07 3.65 -16.85
N ALA A 19 -16.99 4.34 -17.18
CA ALA A 19 -15.70 4.23 -16.51
C ALA A 19 -15.80 4.61 -15.01
N LYS A 20 -16.53 5.68 -14.69
CA LYS A 20 -16.79 6.11 -13.31
C LYS A 20 -17.57 5.05 -12.54
N LYS A 21 -18.66 4.53 -13.08
CA LYS A 21 -19.50 3.51 -12.44
C LYS A 21 -18.69 2.22 -12.18
N TRP A 22 -17.94 1.77 -13.19
CA TRP A 22 -17.07 0.62 -13.07
C TRP A 22 -15.99 0.84 -12.00
N PHE A 23 -15.28 1.97 -12.03
CA PHE A 23 -14.24 2.29 -11.03
C PHE A 23 -14.82 2.29 -9.61
N THR A 24 -15.98 2.93 -9.40
CA THR A 24 -16.64 2.95 -8.09
C THR A 24 -16.98 1.55 -7.61
N SER A 25 -17.49 0.69 -8.49
CA SER A 25 -17.79 -0.72 -8.17
C SER A 25 -16.53 -1.49 -7.74
N GLN A 26 -15.42 -1.30 -8.45
CA GLN A 26 -14.14 -1.93 -8.09
C GLN A 26 -13.59 -1.42 -6.76
N VAL A 27 -13.70 -0.12 -6.51
CA VAL A 27 -13.30 0.46 -5.22
C VAL A 27 -14.13 -0.10 -4.07
N GLN A 28 -15.45 -0.21 -4.23
CA GLN A 28 -16.33 -0.80 -3.21
C GLN A 28 -15.99 -2.26 -2.91
N GLU A 29 -15.59 -3.03 -3.92
CA GLU A 29 -15.18 -4.42 -3.76
C GLU A 29 -13.91 -4.58 -2.91
N TYR A 30 -12.93 -3.69 -3.08
CA TYR A 30 -11.62 -3.79 -2.43
C TYR A 30 -11.37 -2.79 -1.30
N GLN A 31 -12.33 -1.92 -0.95
CA GLN A 31 -12.12 -0.81 -0.02
C GLN A 31 -11.59 -1.24 1.37
N ASP A 32 -12.09 -2.35 1.89
CA ASP A 32 -11.70 -2.85 3.23
C ASP A 32 -10.25 -3.35 3.23
N GLU A 33 -9.83 -4.03 2.16
CA GLU A 33 -8.46 -4.49 1.99
C GLU A 33 -7.51 -3.28 1.83
N LEU A 34 -7.89 -2.31 1.00
CA LEU A 34 -7.11 -1.10 0.76
C LEU A 34 -6.97 -0.26 2.05
N TYR A 35 -8.07 -0.09 2.79
CA TYR A 35 -8.03 0.61 4.08
C TYR A 35 -7.14 -0.13 5.09
N ARG A 36 -7.29 -1.45 5.23
CA ARG A 36 -6.47 -2.27 6.11
C ARG A 36 -4.98 -2.14 5.79
N LEU A 37 -4.61 -2.19 4.50
CA LEU A 37 -3.24 -2.01 4.05
C LEU A 37 -2.71 -0.61 4.42
N SER A 38 -3.45 0.46 4.16
CA SER A 38 -3.05 1.83 4.51
C SER A 38 -2.85 1.98 6.02
N TYR A 39 -3.74 1.41 6.82
CA TYR A 39 -3.62 1.40 8.27
C TYR A 39 -2.42 0.59 8.77
N HIS A 40 -2.11 -0.56 8.15
CA HIS A 40 -0.92 -1.35 8.49
C HIS A 40 0.39 -0.58 8.24
N ILE A 41 0.41 0.30 7.25
CA ILE A 41 1.58 1.13 6.94
C ILE A 41 1.66 2.34 7.88
N LEU A 42 0.58 3.10 8.02
CA LEU A 42 0.58 4.42 8.65
C LEU A 42 0.27 4.40 10.15
N ARG A 43 -0.42 3.37 10.65
CA ARG A 43 -0.80 3.19 12.07
C ARG A 43 -1.58 4.37 12.70
N ASN A 44 -2.13 5.21 11.89
CA ASN A 44 -2.98 6.31 12.27
C ASN A 44 -4.21 6.31 11.37
N LYS A 45 -5.39 6.39 11.98
CA LYS A 45 -6.66 6.28 11.27
C LYS A 45 -6.85 7.41 10.25
N GLU A 46 -6.63 8.64 10.66
CA GLU A 46 -6.79 9.82 9.80
C GLU A 46 -5.82 9.77 8.62
N ASN A 47 -4.55 9.51 8.88
CA ASN A 47 -3.55 9.36 7.82
C ASN A 47 -3.87 8.21 6.85
N ALA A 48 -4.44 7.10 7.34
CA ALA A 48 -4.83 5.97 6.52
C ALA A 48 -6.02 6.31 5.60
N GLU A 49 -7.01 7.02 6.13
CA GLU A 49 -8.17 7.51 5.38
C GLU A 49 -7.73 8.54 4.32
N ASP A 50 -6.89 9.50 4.69
CA ASP A 50 -6.35 10.50 3.77
C ASP A 50 -5.51 9.87 2.65
N ALA A 51 -4.64 8.91 3.00
CA ALA A 51 -3.83 8.17 2.02
C ALA A 51 -4.72 7.40 1.03
N LEU A 52 -5.79 6.77 1.53
CA LEU A 52 -6.74 6.05 0.68
C LEU A 52 -7.46 7.01 -0.26
N GLN A 53 -7.97 8.14 0.24
CA GLN A 53 -8.63 9.14 -0.59
C GLN A 53 -7.69 9.72 -1.66
N GLU A 54 -6.47 10.08 -1.28
CA GLU A 54 -5.47 10.58 -2.24
C GLU A 54 -5.11 9.53 -3.29
N ALA A 55 -4.94 8.26 -2.88
CA ALA A 55 -4.66 7.18 -3.80
C ALA A 55 -5.82 6.92 -4.77
N LEU A 56 -7.08 7.01 -4.32
CA LEU A 56 -8.27 6.89 -5.17
C LEU A 56 -8.37 8.02 -6.19
N LEU A 57 -8.07 9.26 -5.79
CA LEU A 57 -8.04 10.40 -6.71
C LEU A 57 -6.94 10.23 -7.76
N ARG A 58 -5.73 9.82 -7.36
CA ARG A 58 -4.62 9.51 -8.26
C ARG A 58 -4.97 8.38 -9.23
N ALA A 59 -5.59 7.31 -8.73
CA ALA A 59 -6.02 6.17 -9.52
C ALA A 59 -7.08 6.59 -10.55
N TYR A 60 -8.11 7.32 -10.16
CA TYR A 60 -9.15 7.78 -11.05
C TYR A 60 -8.60 8.68 -12.17
N SER A 61 -7.73 9.62 -11.83
CA SER A 61 -7.07 10.52 -12.79
C SER A 61 -6.14 9.79 -13.77
N ASN A 62 -5.65 8.60 -13.39
CA ASN A 62 -4.74 7.79 -14.20
C ASN A 62 -5.36 6.45 -14.66
N LEU A 63 -6.69 6.36 -14.67
CA LEU A 63 -7.40 5.12 -15.00
C LEU A 63 -7.05 4.58 -16.39
N TRP A 64 -6.68 5.46 -17.33
CA TRP A 64 -6.19 5.11 -18.66
C TRP A 64 -4.89 4.28 -18.66
N GLN A 65 -4.12 4.27 -17.57
CA GLN A 65 -2.92 3.45 -17.41
C GLN A 65 -3.24 1.99 -17.07
N LEU A 66 -4.45 1.72 -16.60
CA LEU A 66 -4.89 0.37 -16.30
C LEU A 66 -5.10 -0.41 -17.60
N LYS A 67 -4.16 -1.32 -17.91
CA LYS A 67 -4.16 -2.05 -19.17
C LYS A 67 -5.33 -3.01 -19.33
N LYS A 68 -5.76 -3.63 -18.21
CA LYS A 68 -6.85 -4.62 -18.17
C LYS A 68 -7.57 -4.56 -16.82
N PRO A 69 -8.91 -4.72 -16.82
CA PRO A 69 -9.73 -4.69 -15.59
C PRO A 69 -9.25 -5.67 -14.51
N GLU A 70 -8.82 -6.86 -14.88
CA GLU A 70 -8.34 -7.89 -13.95
C GLU A 70 -7.10 -7.49 -13.15
N TYR A 71 -6.38 -6.48 -13.58
CA TYR A 71 -5.20 -5.95 -12.85
C TYR A 71 -5.55 -4.79 -11.91
N PHE A 72 -6.85 -4.46 -11.75
CA PHE A 72 -7.26 -3.33 -10.92
C PHE A 72 -6.73 -3.43 -9.50
N LYS A 73 -6.90 -4.58 -8.84
CA LYS A 73 -6.46 -4.81 -7.46
C LYS A 73 -4.95 -4.52 -7.30
N THR A 74 -4.10 -5.16 -8.09
CA THR A 74 -2.63 -5.00 -8.00
C THR A 74 -2.19 -3.59 -8.38
N TRP A 75 -2.82 -2.99 -9.38
CA TRP A 75 -2.55 -1.63 -9.83
C TRP A 75 -2.94 -0.59 -8.77
N MET A 76 -4.12 -0.72 -8.16
CA MET A 76 -4.60 0.15 -7.09
C MET A 76 -3.74 0.01 -5.83
N THR A 77 -3.38 -1.22 -5.45
CA THR A 77 -2.47 -1.51 -4.33
C THR A 77 -1.12 -0.83 -4.51
N LYS A 78 -0.56 -0.86 -5.73
CA LYS A 78 0.69 -0.15 -6.05
C LYS A 78 0.58 1.35 -5.80
N ILE A 79 -0.51 1.99 -6.26
CA ILE A 79 -0.74 3.43 -6.07
C ILE A 79 -0.87 3.74 -4.59
N LEU A 80 -1.69 2.98 -3.86
CA LEU A 80 -1.92 3.17 -2.43
C LEU A 80 -0.63 3.00 -1.61
N MET A 81 0.14 1.94 -1.85
CA MET A 81 1.41 1.73 -1.16
C MET A 81 2.36 2.90 -1.36
N ASN A 82 2.51 3.36 -2.60
CA ASN A 82 3.38 4.51 -2.86
C ASN A 82 2.89 5.76 -2.12
N THR A 83 1.58 6.03 -2.12
CA THR A 83 0.99 7.16 -1.38
C THR A 83 1.26 7.04 0.13
N CYS A 84 1.05 5.87 0.73
CA CYS A 84 1.29 5.65 2.16
C CYS A 84 2.78 5.83 2.52
N PHE A 85 3.70 5.28 1.74
CA PHE A 85 5.13 5.41 2.01
C PHE A 85 5.65 6.84 1.75
N ASP A 86 5.04 7.59 0.81
CA ASP A 86 5.32 9.02 0.63
C ASP A 86 4.92 9.83 1.88
N ILE A 87 3.74 9.56 2.44
CA ILE A 87 3.27 10.19 3.69
C ILE A 87 4.20 9.80 4.85
N GLN A 88 4.55 8.53 5.00
CA GLN A 88 5.44 8.06 6.06
C GLN A 88 6.82 8.73 5.99
N ARG A 89 7.39 8.91 4.79
CA ARG A 89 8.66 9.62 4.61
C ARG A 89 8.57 11.09 5.00
N LYS A 90 7.49 11.77 4.62
CA LYS A 90 7.25 13.17 5.00
C LYS A 90 7.13 13.33 6.52
N GLN A 91 6.40 12.43 7.18
CA GLN A 91 6.26 12.43 8.64
C GLN A 91 7.61 12.20 9.32
N LYS A 92 8.40 11.23 8.87
CA LYS A 92 9.72 10.95 9.42
C LYS A 92 10.67 12.16 9.30
N ASN A 93 10.65 12.85 8.18
CA ASN A 93 11.45 14.05 7.96
C ASN A 93 11.00 15.25 8.83
N ASN A 94 9.72 15.30 9.21
CA ASN A 94 9.18 16.33 10.08
C ASN A 94 9.38 16.01 11.58
N LEU A 95 9.64 14.74 11.93
CA LEU A 95 9.79 14.25 13.31
C LEU A 95 11.21 14.37 13.89
N ASP A 96 12.17 14.90 13.14
CA ASP A 96 13.43 15.38 13.74
C ASP A 96 13.22 16.52 14.77
N ILE A 97 11.96 16.92 15.03
CA ILE A 97 11.59 18.05 15.93
C ILE A 97 10.68 17.64 17.10
N GLU A 98 9.93 16.51 17.06
CA GLU A 98 9.07 16.13 18.17
C GLU A 98 8.96 14.61 18.38
N GLU A 99 9.12 14.20 19.63
CA GLU A 99 9.08 12.83 20.16
C GLU A 99 7.76 12.11 19.88
N TYR A 100 7.84 11.00 19.16
CA TYR A 100 6.69 10.15 18.79
C TYR A 100 6.10 9.46 20.04
N LYS A 101 5.04 10.03 20.63
CA LYS A 101 4.29 9.37 21.70
C LYS A 101 3.33 8.33 21.12
N GLU A 102 3.73 7.06 21.20
CA GLU A 102 2.84 5.92 20.97
C GLU A 102 1.83 5.78 22.10
N THR A 103 0.52 5.86 21.79
CA THR A 103 -0.53 5.44 22.72
C THR A 103 -0.65 3.91 22.65
N ILE A 104 -0.09 3.21 23.62
CA ILE A 104 -0.11 1.75 23.71
C ILE A 104 -1.21 1.33 24.70
N GLY A 105 -2.24 0.64 24.18
CA GLY A 105 -3.16 -0.13 25.03
C GLY A 105 -2.57 -1.51 25.33
N THR A 106 -2.58 -1.94 26.58
CA THR A 106 -1.87 -3.10 27.08
C THR A 106 -2.76 -4.35 27.21
N THR A 107 -2.50 -5.36 26.39
CA THR A 107 -2.76 -6.78 26.67
C THR A 107 -1.60 -7.62 26.12
N GLU A 108 -1.32 -8.80 26.68
CA GLU A 108 -0.15 -9.64 26.37
C GLU A 108 -0.07 -10.03 24.87
N ASP A 109 -1.22 -10.24 24.24
CA ASP A 109 -1.34 -10.53 22.80
C ASP A 109 -1.05 -9.28 21.93
N MET A 110 -1.41 -8.10 22.42
CA MET A 110 -1.06 -6.81 21.80
C MET A 110 0.46 -6.54 21.86
N THR A 111 1.15 -7.00 22.90
CA THR A 111 2.60 -6.80 23.05
C THR A 111 3.38 -7.49 21.93
N THR A 112 3.05 -8.74 21.59
CA THR A 112 3.70 -9.49 20.51
C THR A 112 3.48 -8.83 19.14
N LYS A 113 2.26 -8.37 18.87
CA LYS A 113 1.90 -7.67 17.64
C LYS A 113 2.66 -6.35 17.50
N VAL A 114 2.68 -5.54 18.54
CA VAL A 114 3.42 -4.26 18.58
C VAL A 114 4.92 -4.47 18.38
N VAL A 115 5.50 -5.49 19.01
CA VAL A 115 6.93 -5.82 18.83
C VAL A 115 7.24 -6.24 17.39
N MET A 116 6.37 -7.05 16.76
CA MET A 116 6.52 -7.44 15.36
C MET A 116 6.43 -6.22 14.42
N GLU A 117 5.48 -5.34 14.66
CA GLU A 117 5.28 -4.12 13.86
C GLU A 117 6.49 -3.18 13.96
N LYS A 118 7.05 -3.00 15.17
CA LYS A 118 8.31 -2.25 15.35
C LYS A 118 9.46 -2.90 14.60
N ALA A 119 9.58 -4.23 14.67
CA ALA A 119 10.62 -4.96 13.95
C ALA A 119 10.48 -4.81 12.41
N ILE A 120 9.26 -4.80 11.89
CA ILE A 120 9.02 -4.56 10.45
C ILE A 120 9.46 -3.15 10.05
N ARG A 121 9.22 -2.13 10.89
CA ARG A 121 9.65 -0.75 10.61
C ARG A 121 11.17 -0.56 10.61
N GLU A 122 11.93 -1.45 11.23
CA GLU A 122 13.40 -1.45 11.19
C GLU A 122 13.96 -1.99 9.85
N LEU A 123 13.12 -2.62 9.01
CA LEU A 123 13.51 -3.06 7.67
C LEU A 123 13.61 -1.87 6.71
N ASP A 124 14.37 -2.01 5.62
CA ASP A 124 14.30 -1.06 4.51
C ASP A 124 12.91 -1.05 3.85
N GLU A 125 12.55 0.05 3.19
CA GLU A 125 11.22 0.29 2.64
C GLU A 125 10.73 -0.83 1.73
N ILE A 126 11.59 -1.34 0.83
CA ILE A 126 11.18 -2.39 -0.10
C ILE A 126 10.95 -3.72 0.62
N ASN A 127 11.73 -4.01 1.66
CA ASN A 127 11.54 -5.20 2.49
C ASN A 127 10.27 -5.08 3.34
N GLN A 128 9.95 -3.89 3.87
CA GLN A 128 8.66 -3.62 4.54
C GLN A 128 7.50 -3.91 3.59
N LYS A 129 7.52 -3.35 2.38
CA LYS A 129 6.49 -3.56 1.35
C LYS A 129 6.28 -5.04 1.07
N ILE A 130 7.35 -5.80 0.87
CA ILE A 130 7.29 -7.24 0.60
C ILE A 130 6.67 -8.01 1.77
N ILE A 131 7.07 -7.72 3.01
CA ILE A 131 6.52 -8.37 4.21
C ILE A 131 5.04 -8.06 4.38
N LEU A 132 4.63 -6.80 4.22
CA LEU A 132 3.24 -6.40 4.34
C LEU A 132 2.37 -7.07 3.28
N LEU A 133 2.77 -7.04 2.01
CA LEU A 133 2.02 -7.67 0.93
C LEU A 133 1.91 -9.18 1.09
N PHE A 134 2.99 -9.85 1.53
CA PHE A 134 3.02 -11.30 1.63
C PHE A 134 2.27 -11.85 2.85
N TYR A 135 2.44 -11.23 4.03
CA TYR A 135 1.92 -11.78 5.29
C TYR A 135 0.63 -11.13 5.77
N TYR A 136 0.34 -9.91 5.38
CA TYR A 136 -0.85 -9.19 5.84
C TYR A 136 -1.93 -9.10 4.78
N GLU A 137 -1.54 -9.12 3.49
CA GLU A 137 -2.49 -8.97 2.38
C GLU A 137 -2.53 -10.19 1.43
N ASP A 138 -1.86 -11.30 1.80
CA ASP A 138 -1.89 -12.60 1.12
C ASP A 138 -1.56 -12.55 -0.39
N TYR A 139 -0.76 -11.56 -0.84
CA TYR A 139 -0.31 -11.50 -2.22
C TYR A 139 0.71 -12.59 -2.54
N SER A 140 0.55 -13.23 -3.68
CA SER A 140 1.54 -14.17 -4.20
C SER A 140 2.85 -13.46 -4.55
N ILE A 141 3.96 -14.21 -4.55
CA ILE A 141 5.28 -13.67 -4.93
C ILE A 141 5.27 -13.04 -6.32
N LYS A 142 4.45 -13.59 -7.25
CA LYS A 142 4.30 -13.04 -8.60
C LYS A 142 3.61 -11.68 -8.58
N GLU A 143 2.48 -11.57 -7.88
CA GLU A 143 1.76 -10.30 -7.74
C GLU A 143 2.62 -9.23 -7.05
N ILE A 144 3.38 -9.61 -6.01
CA ILE A 144 4.34 -8.71 -5.34
C ILE A 144 5.41 -8.22 -6.32
N SER A 145 5.90 -9.12 -7.17
CA SER A 145 6.85 -8.79 -8.25
C SER A 145 6.26 -7.74 -9.20
N ASP A 146 4.98 -7.89 -9.59
CA ASP A 146 4.27 -6.97 -10.48
C ASP A 146 3.98 -5.62 -9.78
N ILE A 147 3.50 -5.65 -8.53
CA ILE A 147 3.22 -4.44 -7.72
C ILE A 147 4.48 -3.59 -7.54
N LEU A 148 5.60 -4.22 -7.16
CA LEU A 148 6.85 -3.52 -6.83
C LEU A 148 7.77 -3.30 -8.04
N ASN A 149 7.40 -3.87 -9.21
CA ASN A 149 8.21 -3.83 -10.43
C ASN A 149 9.64 -4.35 -10.22
N VAL A 150 9.77 -5.51 -9.57
CA VAL A 150 11.02 -6.22 -9.32
C VAL A 150 10.89 -7.68 -9.78
N SER A 151 11.99 -8.38 -10.01
CA SER A 151 11.91 -9.79 -10.43
C SER A 151 11.39 -10.71 -9.31
N VAL A 152 10.71 -11.79 -9.69
CA VAL A 152 10.25 -12.85 -8.77
C VAL A 152 11.40 -13.39 -7.90
N MET A 153 12.60 -13.54 -8.48
CA MET A 153 13.79 -13.97 -7.75
C MET A 153 14.19 -12.94 -6.68
N ASN A 154 14.14 -11.65 -7.01
CA ASN A 154 14.42 -10.57 -6.06
C ASN A 154 13.43 -10.60 -4.88
N VAL A 155 12.12 -10.77 -5.13
CA VAL A 155 11.11 -10.91 -4.07
C VAL A 155 11.44 -12.09 -3.16
N LYS A 156 11.75 -13.28 -3.73
CA LYS A 156 12.10 -14.47 -2.94
C LYS A 156 13.32 -14.23 -2.05
N GLN A 157 14.38 -13.65 -2.60
CA GLN A 157 15.61 -13.38 -1.86
C GLN A 157 15.38 -12.36 -0.73
N ARG A 158 14.65 -11.26 -1.01
CA ARG A 158 14.32 -10.25 -0.02
C ARG A 158 13.43 -10.80 1.09
N LEU A 159 12.41 -11.59 0.73
CA LEU A 159 11.54 -12.24 1.70
C LEU A 159 12.33 -13.17 2.65
N SER A 160 13.27 -13.96 2.10
CA SER A 160 14.15 -14.82 2.90
C SER A 160 15.06 -14.02 3.84
N ARG A 161 15.67 -12.92 3.34
CA ARG A 161 16.53 -12.04 4.17
C ARG A 161 15.74 -11.33 5.25
N SER A 162 14.58 -10.77 4.91
CA SER A 162 13.70 -10.08 5.87
C SER A 162 13.28 -10.99 7.01
N ARG A 163 12.92 -12.27 6.73
CA ARG A 163 12.62 -13.27 7.78
C ARG A 163 13.78 -13.45 8.75
N LYS A 164 15.01 -13.56 8.25
CA LYS A 164 16.21 -13.72 9.09
C LYS A 164 16.45 -12.47 9.96
N THR A 165 16.31 -11.30 9.36
CA THR A 165 16.45 -10.03 10.10
C THR A 165 15.40 -9.89 11.19
N LEU A 166 14.11 -10.13 10.87
CA LEU A 166 13.02 -10.08 11.84
C LEU A 166 13.24 -11.08 12.97
N LYS A 167 13.66 -12.32 12.66
CA LYS A 167 13.99 -13.32 13.68
C LYS A 167 15.10 -12.82 14.60
N GLY A 168 16.18 -12.25 14.06
CA GLY A 168 17.28 -11.71 14.87
C GLY A 168 16.85 -10.56 15.78
N ILE A 169 16.03 -9.64 15.30
CA ILE A 169 15.48 -8.52 16.08
C ILE A 169 14.62 -9.04 17.25
N LEU A 170 13.73 -10.01 16.97
CA LEU A 170 12.81 -10.57 17.96
C LEU A 170 13.55 -11.42 19.02
N GLU A 171 14.56 -12.19 18.62
CA GLU A 171 15.40 -12.97 19.56
C GLU A 171 16.31 -12.07 20.40
N GLY A 172 16.86 -11.00 19.83
CA GLY A 172 17.66 -10.00 20.55
C GLY A 172 16.85 -9.26 21.62
N LYS A 173 15.59 -8.92 21.35
CA LYS A 173 14.69 -8.29 22.32
C LYS A 173 14.23 -9.24 23.44
N LYS A 174 14.20 -10.56 23.21
CA LYS A 174 13.90 -11.56 24.27
C LYS A 174 15.03 -11.78 25.25
N LYS A 175 16.28 -11.45 24.90
CA LYS A 175 17.46 -11.59 25.78
C LYS A 175 17.71 -10.37 26.66
N GLY A 176 17.00 -9.29 26.43
CA GLY A 176 17.15 -8.02 27.17
C GLY A 176 15.97 -7.69 28.10
N ALA A 177 15.00 -8.60 28.25
CA ALA A 177 13.88 -8.52 29.21
C ALA A 177 14.05 -9.58 30.28
#